data_0a164f5df524f8957645b3c1301376e4
#
_entry.id   0a164f5df524f8957645b3c1301376e4
#
_cell.length_a   1.000
_cell.length_b   1.000
_cell.length_c   1.000
_cell.angle_alpha   90.00
_cell.angle_beta   90.00
_cell.angle_gamma   90.00
#
_symmetry.space_group_name_H-M   'P 1'
#
loop_
_entity.id
_entity.type
_entity.pdbx_description
1 polymer ?
#
loop_
_entity_poly.entity_id
_entity_poly.type
_entity_poly.pdbx_seq_one_letter_code
_entity_poly.pdbx_strand_id
1 'polypeptide(L)'
;MKILSFGSMNIDNTYSVDEFVQPGETMTAKNLSKFCGGKGLNQSIALASAGADVAHFGCVGEDGDILLDMLKSRGVNTDSVIKIDNITSGHAIIQVDSHGQNSILLYPGANRRMTPELIDRELEKYSCGDWLLIQNETNCLEYIIRAANKKGMKIAFNPSPMDETVSTLPLELVDLFLVNEIEGAAVTGKEITEEITAEFEKLFPNAAVI
;
A
#
# COMPACT_ATOMS: atom_id res chain seq x y z
N MET A 1 8.98 -5.41 -19.62
CA MET A 1 8.20 -5.72 -18.40
C MET A 1 8.14 -4.45 -17.59
N LYS A 2 6.96 -3.89 -17.42
CA LYS A 2 6.70 -2.71 -16.60
C LYS A 2 6.03 -3.13 -15.29
N ILE A 3 6.17 -2.32 -14.26
CA ILE A 3 5.48 -2.54 -12.98
C ILE A 3 4.59 -1.33 -12.70
N LEU A 4 3.28 -1.58 -12.54
CA LEU A 4 2.34 -0.61 -12.01
C LEU A 4 2.16 -0.85 -10.51
N SER A 5 2.64 0.06 -9.69
CA SER A 5 2.38 0.03 -8.25
C SER A 5 1.13 0.87 -7.95
N PHE A 6 0.00 0.20 -7.73
CA PHE A 6 -1.24 0.85 -7.31
C PHE A 6 -1.31 0.85 -5.79
N GLY A 7 -1.05 2.00 -5.19
CA GLY A 7 -0.88 2.01 -3.75
C GLY A 7 -1.04 3.36 -3.07
N SER A 8 -0.96 3.30 -1.75
CA SER A 8 -1.09 4.44 -0.85
C SER A 8 0.16 5.32 -0.85
N MET A 9 -0.09 6.61 -0.59
CA MET A 9 0.92 7.61 -0.30
C MET A 9 0.47 8.41 0.92
N ASN A 10 1.29 8.48 1.95
CA ASN A 10 0.95 9.12 3.22
C ASN A 10 1.99 10.15 3.66
N ILE A 11 1.54 11.21 4.32
CA ILE A 11 2.38 12.13 5.08
C ILE A 11 2.36 11.68 6.54
N ASP A 12 3.47 11.14 7.03
CA ASP A 12 3.60 10.63 8.39
C ASP A 12 4.04 11.77 9.32
N ASN A 13 3.13 12.25 10.17
CA ASN A 13 3.40 13.24 11.21
C ASN A 13 3.80 12.53 12.49
N THR A 14 5.12 12.47 12.78
CA THR A 14 5.69 11.74 13.90
C THR A 14 5.96 12.68 15.07
N TYR A 15 5.25 12.49 16.16
CA TYR A 15 5.37 13.23 17.40
C TYR A 15 6.19 12.43 18.42
N SER A 16 7.31 12.99 18.89
CA SER A 16 8.05 12.42 20.01
C SER A 16 7.39 12.85 21.31
N VAL A 17 7.02 11.88 22.13
CA VAL A 17 6.34 12.09 23.42
C VAL A 17 7.07 11.36 24.54
N ASP A 18 6.77 11.67 25.79
CA ASP A 18 7.28 10.87 26.95
C ASP A 18 6.52 9.55 27.06
N GLU A 19 5.19 9.65 27.02
CA GLU A 19 4.22 8.56 27.12
C GLU A 19 3.08 8.83 26.13
N PHE A 20 2.29 7.82 25.80
CA PHE A 20 1.10 8.03 24.94
C PHE A 20 0.01 8.80 25.69
N VAL A 21 -0.57 9.80 25.01
CA VAL A 21 -1.69 10.58 25.57
C VAL A 21 -2.86 9.66 25.92
N GLN A 22 -3.40 9.83 27.13
CA GLN A 22 -4.54 9.06 27.61
C GLN A 22 -5.86 9.82 27.42
N PRO A 23 -7.01 9.13 27.39
CA PRO A 23 -8.31 9.78 27.32
C PRO A 23 -8.48 10.86 28.41
N GLY A 24 -8.82 12.09 27.99
CA GLY A 24 -8.99 13.25 28.88
C GLY A 24 -7.71 14.01 29.21
N GLU A 25 -6.56 13.57 28.74
CA GLU A 25 -5.29 14.25 28.96
C GLU A 25 -4.95 15.24 27.82
N THR A 26 -4.14 16.22 28.16
CA THR A 26 -3.46 17.11 27.22
C THR A 26 -1.97 17.08 27.50
N MET A 27 -1.18 16.71 26.48
CA MET A 27 0.27 16.73 26.62
C MET A 27 0.94 17.55 25.52
N THR A 28 2.16 17.99 25.78
CA THR A 28 2.99 18.68 24.79
C THR A 28 4.00 17.73 24.22
N ALA A 29 4.00 17.53 22.89
CA ALA A 29 5.02 16.75 22.22
C ALA A 29 6.37 17.46 22.26
N LYS A 30 7.46 16.69 22.34
CA LYS A 30 8.82 17.22 22.37
C LYS A 30 9.31 17.67 20.97
N ASN A 31 8.86 16.96 19.94
CA ASN A 31 9.25 17.21 18.55
C ASN A 31 8.15 16.76 17.58
N LEU A 32 8.15 17.38 16.41
CA LEU A 32 7.34 16.95 15.26
C LEU A 32 8.27 16.79 14.06
N SER A 33 8.29 15.60 13.49
CA SER A 33 8.94 15.29 12.22
C SER A 33 7.92 14.85 11.18
N LYS A 34 8.15 15.22 9.92
CA LYS A 34 7.30 14.79 8.80
C LYS A 34 8.10 13.90 7.88
N PHE A 35 7.52 12.77 7.51
CA PHE A 35 8.10 11.81 6.58
C PHE A 35 7.11 11.48 5.47
N CYS A 36 7.64 11.07 4.32
CA CYS A 36 6.84 10.45 3.27
C CYS A 36 6.75 8.95 3.57
N GLY A 37 5.53 8.42 3.61
CA GLY A 37 5.24 7.03 3.93
C GLY A 37 4.09 6.48 3.08
N GLY A 38 3.49 5.43 3.57
CA GLY A 38 2.50 4.61 2.86
C GLY A 38 3.14 3.40 2.21
N LYS A 39 2.47 2.26 2.27
CA LYS A 39 3.01 0.98 1.76
C LYS A 39 3.29 1.05 0.26
N GLY A 40 2.37 1.66 -0.50
CA GLY A 40 2.54 1.84 -1.94
C GLY A 40 3.76 2.69 -2.30
N LEU A 41 3.94 3.84 -1.63
CA LEU A 41 5.10 4.70 -1.83
C LEU A 41 6.40 3.94 -1.53
N ASN A 42 6.48 3.27 -0.37
CA ASN A 42 7.68 2.57 0.07
C ASN A 42 8.04 1.41 -0.87
N GLN A 43 7.06 0.63 -1.32
CA GLN A 43 7.28 -0.47 -2.27
C GLN A 43 7.69 0.03 -3.65
N SER A 44 7.12 1.14 -4.13
CA SER A 44 7.54 1.78 -5.39
C SER A 44 9.01 2.23 -5.33
N ILE A 45 9.41 2.86 -4.23
CA ILE A 45 10.81 3.27 -4.01
C ILE A 45 11.74 2.05 -3.95
N ALA A 46 11.34 0.99 -3.27
CA ALA A 46 12.14 -0.24 -3.18
C ALA A 46 12.36 -0.86 -4.56
N LEU A 47 11.31 -0.95 -5.38
CA LEU A 47 11.39 -1.47 -6.75
C LEU A 47 12.30 -0.61 -7.63
N ALA A 48 12.13 0.72 -7.62
CA ALA A 48 12.99 1.63 -8.38
C ALA A 48 14.45 1.56 -7.93
N SER A 49 14.69 1.44 -6.61
CA SER A 49 16.04 1.27 -6.07
C SER A 49 16.69 -0.06 -6.47
N ALA A 50 15.89 -1.09 -6.73
CA ALA A 50 16.34 -2.35 -7.29
C ALA A 50 16.52 -2.33 -8.83
N GLY A 51 16.30 -1.17 -9.48
CA GLY A 51 16.48 -0.99 -10.92
C GLY A 51 15.26 -1.38 -11.77
N ALA A 52 14.09 -1.56 -11.18
CA ALA A 52 12.86 -1.85 -11.92
C ALA A 52 12.29 -0.60 -12.60
N ASP A 53 11.65 -0.79 -13.77
CA ASP A 53 10.82 0.22 -14.44
C ASP A 53 9.45 0.24 -13.77
N VAL A 54 9.27 1.16 -12.81
CA VAL A 54 8.07 1.26 -11.98
C VAL A 54 7.38 2.61 -12.12
N ALA A 55 6.07 2.55 -12.35
CA ALA A 55 5.17 3.70 -12.26
C ALA A 55 4.29 3.57 -11.01
N HIS A 56 4.15 4.66 -10.26
CA HIS A 56 3.20 4.73 -9.16
C HIS A 56 1.85 5.25 -9.65
N PHE A 57 0.78 4.56 -9.26
CA PHE A 57 -0.60 4.91 -9.55
C PHE A 57 -1.39 5.00 -8.25
N GLY A 58 -1.92 6.17 -7.96
CA GLY A 58 -2.65 6.45 -6.73
C GLY A 58 -3.14 7.88 -6.72
N CYS A 59 -3.74 8.32 -5.61
CA CYS A 59 -4.23 9.67 -5.45
C CYS A 59 -3.52 10.39 -4.31
N VAL A 60 -3.24 11.68 -4.52
CA VAL A 60 -2.77 12.61 -3.48
C VAL A 60 -3.74 13.80 -3.40
N GLY A 61 -3.73 14.47 -2.26
CA GLY A 61 -4.47 15.73 -2.06
C GLY A 61 -3.66 16.95 -2.46
N GLU A 62 -4.15 18.14 -2.06
CA GLU A 62 -3.50 19.44 -2.34
C GLU A 62 -2.10 19.53 -1.74
N ASP A 63 -1.84 18.85 -0.64
CA ASP A 63 -0.58 18.79 0.11
C ASP A 63 0.40 17.71 -0.41
N GLY A 64 0.04 17.00 -1.49
CA GLY A 64 0.73 15.80 -1.97
C GLY A 64 2.04 16.05 -2.71
N ASP A 65 2.45 17.30 -2.98
CA ASP A 65 3.65 17.58 -3.76
C ASP A 65 4.92 16.98 -3.15
N ILE A 66 5.03 16.98 -1.83
CA ILE A 66 6.15 16.35 -1.11
C ILE A 66 6.26 14.84 -1.39
N LEU A 67 5.13 14.14 -1.55
CA LEU A 67 5.07 12.71 -1.87
C LEU A 67 5.52 12.45 -3.31
N LEU A 68 5.07 13.31 -4.25
CA LEU A 68 5.48 13.23 -5.66
C LEU A 68 6.98 13.50 -5.82
N ASP A 69 7.50 14.52 -5.15
CA ASP A 69 8.91 14.85 -5.17
C ASP A 69 9.78 13.72 -4.59
N MET A 70 9.33 13.09 -3.51
CA MET A 70 9.99 11.91 -2.94
C MET A 70 10.07 10.78 -3.97
N LEU A 71 8.94 10.39 -4.59
CA LEU A 71 8.91 9.32 -5.59
C LEU A 71 9.81 9.64 -6.79
N LYS A 72 9.72 10.85 -7.35
CA LYS A 72 10.56 11.30 -8.48
C LYS A 72 12.05 11.26 -8.14
N SER A 73 12.42 11.73 -6.95
CA SER A 73 13.83 11.74 -6.49
C SER A 73 14.42 10.33 -6.38
N ARG A 74 13.57 9.31 -6.30
CA ARG A 74 13.93 7.89 -6.22
C ARG A 74 13.79 7.14 -7.55
N GLY A 75 13.51 7.87 -8.64
CA GLY A 75 13.41 7.28 -9.98
C GLY A 75 12.07 6.60 -10.30
N VAL A 76 11.04 6.81 -9.48
CA VAL A 76 9.69 6.30 -9.75
C VAL A 76 8.98 7.23 -10.73
N ASN A 77 8.35 6.67 -11.77
CA ASN A 77 7.47 7.44 -12.65
C ASN A 77 6.17 7.78 -11.91
N THR A 78 5.83 9.06 -11.87
CA THR A 78 4.65 9.61 -11.18
C THR A 78 3.59 10.19 -12.12
N ASP A 79 3.70 10.00 -13.44
CA ASP A 79 2.79 10.57 -14.44
C ASP A 79 1.34 10.05 -14.30
N SER A 80 1.18 8.93 -13.59
CA SER A 80 -0.12 8.31 -13.32
C SER A 80 -0.70 8.68 -11.96
N VAL A 81 0.02 9.47 -11.14
CA VAL A 81 -0.53 9.94 -9.85
C VAL A 81 -1.54 11.06 -10.10
N ILE A 82 -2.69 10.95 -9.43
CA ILE A 82 -3.81 11.89 -9.60
C ILE A 82 -3.87 12.81 -8.39
N LYS A 83 -3.82 14.12 -8.64
CA LYS A 83 -4.04 15.12 -7.60
C LYS A 83 -5.53 15.44 -7.52
N ILE A 84 -6.11 15.33 -6.33
CA ILE A 84 -7.53 15.57 -6.05
C ILE A 84 -7.65 16.88 -5.27
N ASP A 85 -8.49 17.80 -5.77
CA ASP A 85 -8.75 19.08 -5.13
C ASP A 85 -9.64 18.93 -3.88
N ASN A 86 -9.52 19.88 -2.96
CA ASN A 86 -10.34 20.00 -1.75
C ASN A 86 -10.28 18.76 -0.82
N ILE A 87 -9.17 18.02 -0.86
CA ILE A 87 -8.90 16.92 0.07
C ILE A 87 -7.42 16.91 0.43
N THR A 88 -7.09 16.40 1.62
CA THR A 88 -5.72 16.12 2.02
C THR A 88 -5.26 14.74 1.50
N SER A 89 -3.97 14.58 1.30
CA SER A 89 -3.37 13.26 1.09
C SER A 89 -3.65 12.34 2.28
N GLY A 90 -3.45 11.05 2.10
CA GLY A 90 -3.37 10.13 3.23
C GLY A 90 -2.31 10.61 4.22
N HIS A 91 -2.60 10.48 5.51
CA HIS A 91 -1.62 10.85 6.53
C HIS A 91 -1.75 10.00 7.80
N ALA A 92 -0.66 9.88 8.52
CA ALA A 92 -0.63 9.26 9.83
C ALA A 92 -0.26 10.29 10.90
N ILE A 93 -0.88 10.16 12.07
CA ILE A 93 -0.44 10.75 13.33
C ILE A 93 0.25 9.63 14.10
N ILE A 94 1.55 9.74 14.28
CA ILE A 94 2.37 8.73 14.91
C ILE A 94 2.93 9.32 16.21
N GLN A 95 2.61 8.73 17.35
CA GLN A 95 3.27 9.02 18.61
C GLN A 95 4.40 8.00 18.81
N VAL A 96 5.58 8.48 19.15
CA VAL A 96 6.72 7.63 19.52
C VAL A 96 7.15 8.01 20.94
N ASP A 97 7.08 7.04 21.86
CA ASP A 97 7.40 7.25 23.25
C ASP A 97 8.92 7.16 23.52
N SER A 98 9.30 7.40 24.79
CA SER A 98 10.70 7.34 25.24
C SER A 98 11.33 5.94 25.17
N HIS A 99 10.51 4.88 25.00
CA HIS A 99 10.94 3.49 24.86
C HIS A 99 11.01 3.03 23.41
N GLY A 100 10.67 3.93 22.44
CA GLY A 100 10.64 3.62 21.03
C GLY A 100 9.39 2.85 20.58
N GLN A 101 8.37 2.74 21.44
CA GLN A 101 7.07 2.21 21.04
C GLN A 101 6.30 3.22 20.23
N ASN A 102 5.41 2.77 19.36
CA ASN A 102 4.58 3.66 18.55
C ASN A 102 3.08 3.40 18.73
N SER A 103 2.31 4.48 18.53
CA SER A 103 0.85 4.44 18.40
C SER A 103 0.49 5.25 17.16
N ILE A 104 -0.28 4.63 16.25
CA ILE A 104 -0.51 5.16 14.91
C ILE A 104 -2.01 5.33 14.67
N LEU A 105 -2.40 6.55 14.32
CA LEU A 105 -3.73 6.86 13.80
C LEU A 105 -3.59 7.20 12.31
N LEU A 106 -4.20 6.38 11.45
CA LEU A 106 -4.17 6.55 10.01
C LEU A 106 -5.45 7.20 9.48
N TYR A 107 -5.31 8.22 8.64
CA TYR A 107 -6.39 8.79 7.85
C TYR A 107 -6.12 8.55 6.35
N PRO A 108 -7.01 7.86 5.63
CA PRO A 108 -6.75 7.46 4.25
C PRO A 108 -6.76 8.62 3.25
N GLY A 109 -7.52 9.70 3.51
CA GLY A 109 -7.57 10.88 2.65
C GLY A 109 -7.80 10.55 1.17
N ALA A 110 -6.95 11.10 0.31
CA ALA A 110 -6.99 10.90 -1.13
C ALA A 110 -6.76 9.44 -1.57
N ASN A 111 -6.11 8.58 -0.77
CA ASN A 111 -5.87 7.18 -1.11
C ASN A 111 -7.16 6.40 -1.42
N ARG A 112 -8.32 6.86 -0.94
CA ARG A 112 -9.62 6.23 -1.21
C ARG A 112 -10.47 7.00 -2.22
N ARG A 113 -9.83 7.70 -3.18
CA ARG A 113 -10.52 8.47 -4.23
C ARG A 113 -10.34 7.89 -5.64
N MET A 114 -9.85 6.68 -5.75
CA MET A 114 -9.75 5.98 -7.03
C MET A 114 -11.15 5.60 -7.53
N THR A 115 -11.34 5.66 -8.86
CA THR A 115 -12.56 5.22 -9.53
C THR A 115 -12.27 4.18 -10.62
N PRO A 116 -13.24 3.33 -10.99
CA PRO A 116 -13.08 2.39 -12.10
C PRO A 116 -12.62 3.02 -13.40
N GLU A 117 -13.12 4.21 -13.75
CA GLU A 117 -12.76 4.91 -14.99
C GLU A 117 -11.29 5.34 -15.00
N LEU A 118 -10.77 5.75 -13.85
CA LEU A 118 -9.35 6.09 -13.69
C LEU A 118 -8.47 4.85 -13.84
N ILE A 119 -8.90 3.73 -13.26
CA ILE A 119 -8.21 2.44 -13.37
C ILE A 119 -8.18 1.96 -14.82
N ASP A 120 -9.31 1.97 -15.50
CA ASP A 120 -9.41 1.52 -16.90
C ASP A 120 -8.47 2.32 -17.81
N ARG A 121 -8.49 3.66 -17.67
CA ARG A 121 -7.61 4.55 -18.43
C ARG A 121 -6.13 4.28 -18.16
N GLU A 122 -5.77 4.01 -16.91
CA GLU A 122 -4.37 3.72 -16.56
C GLU A 122 -3.93 2.37 -17.10
N LEU A 123 -4.77 1.35 -16.95
CA LEU A 123 -4.46 0.01 -17.43
C LEU A 123 -4.31 -0.08 -18.97
N GLU A 124 -4.84 0.89 -19.77
CA GLU A 124 -4.61 0.93 -21.21
C GLU A 124 -3.12 0.99 -21.57
N LYS A 125 -2.26 1.54 -20.70
CA LYS A 125 -0.80 1.65 -20.87
C LYS A 125 -0.03 0.35 -20.66
N TYR A 126 -0.71 -0.70 -20.17
CA TYR A 126 -0.12 -1.99 -19.79
C TYR A 126 -0.66 -3.14 -20.62
N SER A 127 0.10 -4.23 -20.67
CA SER A 127 -0.18 -5.41 -21.51
C SER A 127 0.13 -6.71 -20.77
N CYS A 128 -0.18 -7.83 -21.42
CA CYS A 128 0.11 -9.16 -20.92
C CYS A 128 1.60 -9.30 -20.51
N GLY A 129 1.84 -9.82 -19.32
CA GLY A 129 3.17 -10.03 -18.74
C GLY A 129 3.75 -8.84 -17.98
N ASP A 130 3.10 -7.66 -18.01
CA ASP A 130 3.42 -6.59 -17.07
C ASP A 130 2.88 -6.91 -15.67
N TRP A 131 3.41 -6.25 -14.63
CA TRP A 131 3.05 -6.51 -13.25
C TRP A 131 2.19 -5.40 -12.66
N LEU A 132 1.20 -5.79 -11.86
CA LEU A 132 0.47 -4.95 -10.93
C LEU A 132 0.90 -5.30 -9.51
N LEU A 133 1.36 -4.31 -8.73
CA LEU A 133 1.63 -4.45 -7.30
C LEU A 133 0.59 -3.66 -6.52
N ILE A 134 -0.06 -4.30 -5.56
CA ILE A 134 -1.14 -3.70 -4.73
C ILE A 134 -0.95 -4.01 -3.25
N GLN A 135 -1.56 -3.15 -2.40
CA GLN A 135 -1.64 -3.31 -0.95
C GLN A 135 -3.08 -3.00 -0.49
N ASN A 136 -3.42 -3.34 0.77
CA ASN A 136 -4.78 -3.12 1.28
C ASN A 136 -4.96 -1.73 1.93
N GLU A 137 -4.43 -0.67 1.31
CA GLU A 137 -4.55 0.72 1.83
C GLU A 137 -5.37 1.65 0.91
N THR A 138 -5.84 1.15 -0.24
CA THR A 138 -6.60 1.91 -1.22
C THR A 138 -8.01 1.35 -1.41
N ASN A 139 -8.84 2.02 -2.21
CA ASN A 139 -10.14 1.48 -2.62
C ASN A 139 -10.07 0.81 -4.00
N CYS A 140 -11.16 0.22 -4.45
CA CYS A 140 -11.31 -0.44 -5.75
C CYS A 140 -10.37 -1.64 -5.99
N LEU A 141 -9.87 -2.31 -4.94
CA LEU A 141 -8.94 -3.43 -5.08
C LEU A 141 -9.52 -4.59 -5.88
N GLU A 142 -10.76 -5.01 -5.60
CA GLU A 142 -11.40 -6.06 -6.38
C GLU A 142 -11.46 -5.70 -7.87
N TYR A 143 -11.82 -4.45 -8.16
CA TYR A 143 -11.95 -3.99 -9.55
C TYR A 143 -10.61 -4.06 -10.28
N ILE A 144 -9.54 -3.50 -9.71
CA ILE A 144 -8.23 -3.48 -10.38
C ILE A 144 -7.63 -4.87 -10.53
N ILE A 145 -7.81 -5.77 -9.54
CA ILE A 145 -7.37 -7.17 -9.65
C ILE A 145 -8.03 -7.84 -10.86
N ARG A 146 -9.36 -7.75 -10.98
CA ARG A 146 -10.09 -8.35 -12.10
C ARG A 146 -9.73 -7.73 -13.44
N ALA A 147 -9.59 -6.39 -13.48
CA ALA A 147 -9.24 -5.67 -14.71
C ALA A 147 -7.82 -6.00 -15.18
N ALA A 148 -6.84 -6.05 -14.28
CA ALA A 148 -5.47 -6.43 -14.58
C ALA A 148 -5.36 -7.90 -15.03
N ASN A 149 -6.03 -8.82 -14.35
CA ASN A 149 -6.08 -10.22 -14.74
C ASN A 149 -6.67 -10.40 -16.15
N LYS A 150 -7.77 -9.70 -16.47
CA LYS A 150 -8.37 -9.72 -17.82
C LYS A 150 -7.39 -9.27 -18.92
N LYS A 151 -6.42 -8.41 -18.60
CA LYS A 151 -5.36 -7.96 -19.51
C LYS A 151 -4.17 -8.93 -19.58
N GLY A 152 -4.15 -9.97 -18.74
CA GLY A 152 -3.03 -10.91 -18.64
C GLY A 152 -1.82 -10.33 -17.88
N MET A 153 -2.02 -9.28 -17.08
CA MET A 153 -0.99 -8.80 -16.15
C MET A 153 -0.79 -9.81 -15.02
N LYS A 154 0.42 -9.82 -14.48
CA LYS A 154 0.76 -10.55 -13.25
C LYS A 154 0.43 -9.68 -12.04
N ILE A 155 -0.07 -10.29 -10.97
CA ILE A 155 -0.55 -9.57 -9.79
C ILE A 155 0.28 -9.97 -8.57
N ALA A 156 0.96 -8.99 -7.96
CA ALA A 156 1.61 -9.11 -6.66
C ALA A 156 0.76 -8.39 -5.60
N PHE A 157 0.46 -9.06 -4.51
CA PHE A 157 -0.39 -8.53 -3.45
C PHE A 157 0.28 -8.64 -2.07
N ASN A 158 0.37 -7.49 -1.39
CA ASN A 158 0.65 -7.42 0.03
C ASN A 158 -0.66 -7.09 0.77
N PRO A 159 -1.27 -8.01 1.52
CA PRO A 159 -2.60 -7.83 2.12
C PRO A 159 -2.63 -6.88 3.32
N SER A 160 -1.52 -6.23 3.61
CA SER A 160 -1.40 -5.32 4.76
C SER A 160 -2.02 -3.93 4.49
N PRO A 161 -2.73 -3.34 5.48
CA PRO A 161 -3.15 -3.96 6.75
C PRO A 161 -4.24 -5.02 6.55
N MET A 162 -4.14 -6.11 7.31
CA MET A 162 -5.17 -7.16 7.29
C MET A 162 -6.46 -6.66 7.91
N ASP A 163 -7.55 -6.81 7.17
CA ASP A 163 -8.92 -6.60 7.64
C ASP A 163 -9.89 -7.59 6.97
N GLU A 164 -11.16 -7.52 7.32
CA GLU A 164 -12.19 -8.42 6.80
C GLU A 164 -12.36 -8.32 5.28
N THR A 165 -12.00 -7.19 4.67
CA THR A 165 -12.18 -6.97 3.23
C THR A 165 -11.25 -7.83 2.39
N VAL A 166 -10.06 -8.18 2.90
CA VAL A 166 -9.08 -9.02 2.18
C VAL A 166 -9.70 -10.36 1.80
N SER A 167 -10.49 -10.97 2.67
CA SER A 167 -11.15 -12.27 2.41
C SER A 167 -12.20 -12.21 1.30
N THR A 168 -12.67 -11.01 0.93
CA THR A 168 -13.65 -10.81 -0.14
C THR A 168 -13.02 -10.56 -1.51
N LEU A 169 -11.70 -10.35 -1.55
CA LEU A 169 -10.97 -10.11 -2.80
C LEU A 169 -10.82 -11.43 -3.60
N PRO A 170 -10.69 -11.33 -4.93
CA PRO A 170 -10.45 -12.50 -5.78
C PRO A 170 -9.00 -12.97 -5.69
N LEU A 171 -8.62 -13.52 -4.54
CA LEU A 171 -7.24 -13.93 -4.22
C LEU A 171 -6.72 -15.03 -5.13
N GLU A 172 -7.60 -15.81 -5.75
CA GLU A 172 -7.26 -16.82 -6.76
C GLU A 172 -6.63 -16.26 -8.04
N LEU A 173 -6.74 -14.94 -8.24
CA LEU A 173 -6.16 -14.22 -9.38
C LEU A 173 -4.76 -13.63 -9.08
N VAL A 174 -4.28 -13.77 -7.84
CA VAL A 174 -2.96 -13.27 -7.42
C VAL A 174 -1.88 -14.27 -7.82
N ASP A 175 -0.79 -13.76 -8.42
CA ASP A 175 0.37 -14.58 -8.82
C ASP A 175 1.49 -14.59 -7.75
N LEU A 176 1.54 -13.57 -6.90
CA LEU A 176 2.56 -13.45 -5.85
C LEU A 176 1.99 -12.81 -4.59
N PHE A 177 2.09 -13.51 -3.46
CA PHE A 177 1.77 -12.96 -2.15
C PHE A 177 3.05 -12.51 -1.44
N LEU A 178 3.01 -11.31 -0.84
CA LEU A 178 4.05 -10.75 0.02
C LEU A 178 3.46 -10.60 1.42
N VAL A 179 3.76 -11.53 2.31
CA VAL A 179 3.11 -11.64 3.63
C VAL A 179 4.13 -11.83 4.73
N ASN A 180 3.84 -11.31 5.91
CA ASN A 180 4.47 -11.75 7.15
C ASN A 180 3.67 -12.90 7.78
N GLU A 181 4.14 -13.43 8.91
CA GLU A 181 3.49 -14.56 9.60
C GLU A 181 2.06 -14.23 10.04
N ILE A 182 1.80 -12.99 10.47
CA ILE A 182 0.46 -12.56 10.93
C ILE A 182 -0.51 -12.50 9.75
N GLU A 183 -0.09 -11.92 8.65
CA GLU A 183 -0.87 -11.82 7.42
C GLU A 183 -1.11 -13.20 6.81
N GLY A 184 -0.08 -14.03 6.78
CA GLY A 184 -0.15 -15.41 6.33
C GLY A 184 -1.11 -16.25 7.17
N ALA A 185 -1.07 -16.11 8.49
CA ALA A 185 -2.00 -16.75 9.42
C ALA A 185 -3.45 -16.32 9.15
N ALA A 186 -3.67 -15.03 8.93
CA ALA A 186 -5.01 -14.50 8.66
C ALA A 186 -5.60 -14.99 7.33
N VAL A 187 -4.76 -15.16 6.29
CA VAL A 187 -5.21 -15.67 4.98
C VAL A 187 -5.47 -17.17 5.02
N THR A 188 -4.64 -17.95 5.72
CA THR A 188 -4.69 -19.42 5.68
C THR A 188 -5.45 -20.06 6.84
N GLY A 189 -5.64 -19.31 7.95
CA GLY A 189 -6.19 -19.85 9.19
C GLY A 189 -5.22 -20.78 9.95
N LYS A 190 -3.89 -20.71 9.64
CA LYS A 190 -2.83 -21.49 10.29
C LYS A 190 -1.96 -20.56 11.13
N GLU A 191 -1.30 -21.12 12.16
CA GLU A 191 -0.45 -20.34 13.07
C GLU A 191 1.05 -20.65 12.90
N ILE A 192 1.38 -21.84 12.40
CA ILE A 192 2.76 -22.31 12.24
C ILE A 192 3.23 -22.00 10.82
N THR A 193 4.40 -21.40 10.66
CA THR A 193 4.93 -20.92 9.37
C THR A 193 4.96 -22.01 8.29
N GLU A 194 5.36 -23.23 8.62
CA GLU A 194 5.39 -24.37 7.70
C GLU A 194 3.97 -24.75 7.24
N GLU A 195 2.98 -24.69 8.15
CA GLU A 195 1.57 -24.95 7.84
C GLU A 195 0.97 -23.82 7.01
N ILE A 196 1.33 -22.57 7.29
CA ILE A 196 0.93 -21.39 6.50
C ILE A 196 1.39 -21.59 5.04
N THR A 197 2.67 -21.89 4.83
CA THR A 197 3.23 -22.10 3.48
C THR A 197 2.53 -23.26 2.76
N ALA A 198 2.37 -24.39 3.42
CA ALA A 198 1.70 -25.55 2.85
C ALA A 198 0.21 -25.29 2.51
N GLU A 199 -0.47 -24.46 3.30
CA GLU A 199 -1.85 -24.09 3.02
C GLU A 199 -1.96 -23.09 1.88
N PHE A 200 -1.01 -22.13 1.74
CA PHE A 200 -0.93 -21.26 0.55
C PHE A 200 -0.80 -22.06 -0.73
N GLU A 201 0.06 -23.10 -0.78
CA GLU A 201 0.21 -23.97 -1.95
C GLU A 201 -1.07 -24.70 -2.33
N LYS A 202 -1.92 -25.04 -1.35
CA LYS A 202 -3.23 -25.67 -1.63
C LYS A 202 -4.28 -24.67 -2.08
N LEU A 203 -4.36 -23.51 -1.41
CA LEU A 203 -5.36 -22.49 -1.71
C LEU A 203 -5.05 -21.77 -3.03
N PHE A 204 -3.76 -21.53 -3.31
CA PHE A 204 -3.30 -20.76 -4.45
C PHE A 204 -2.19 -21.48 -5.22
N PRO A 205 -2.48 -22.63 -5.87
CA PRO A 205 -1.46 -23.51 -6.46
C PRO A 205 -0.67 -22.88 -7.61
N ASN A 206 -1.12 -21.76 -8.15
CA ASN A 206 -0.44 -21.02 -9.23
C ASN A 206 0.29 -19.76 -8.74
N ALA A 207 0.23 -19.46 -7.47
CA ALA A 207 0.87 -18.30 -6.88
C ALA A 207 2.17 -18.67 -6.17
N ALA A 208 3.12 -17.73 -6.16
CA ALA A 208 4.25 -17.76 -5.24
C ALA A 208 3.90 -17.04 -3.94
N VAL A 209 4.56 -17.40 -2.84
CA VAL A 209 4.47 -16.71 -1.56
C VAL A 209 5.87 -16.39 -1.04
N ILE A 210 6.06 -15.19 -0.54
CA ILE A 210 7.29 -14.69 0.08
C ILE A 210 6.95 -14.10 1.45
#